data_415763b2f1ac4b0068f7983ad0e0bb8f
#
_entry.id   415763b2f1ac4b0068f7983ad0e0bb8f
#
_cell.length_a   1.000
_cell.length_b   1.000
_cell.length_c   1.000
_cell.angle_alpha   90.00
_cell.angle_beta   90.00
_cell.angle_gamma   90.00
#
_symmetry.space_group_name_H-M   'P 1'
#
loop_
_entity.id
_entity.type
_entity.pdbx_description
1 polymer ?
#
loop_
_entity_poly.entity_id
_entity_poly.type
_entity_poly.pdbx_seq_one_letter_code
_entity_poly.pdbx_strand_id
1 'polypeptide(L)'
;SGPLAVEIASTHVVLQIPLKSVRNFHVRHGQLTLNGRQADEVLVFVARGPNSYTGEDTVEFQCHGSPMLLNALIKSLVDQGARHAEPGEFTKRAFLCGRIDLTQAEAVADLVAAKSDIGLESAFFQLRGGLKDRFSDLSDELRQTKTLLEAGLDFSDDVALDPELVTRQLKKAIRIIKEQIDSY
;
A
#
# COMPACT_ATOMS: atom_id res chain seq x y z
N SER A 1 -12.34 3.13 -6.11
CA SER A 1 -11.68 3.89 -5.05
C SER A 1 -11.55 5.35 -5.44
N GLY A 2 -11.62 6.26 -4.45
CA GLY A 2 -11.50 7.70 -4.65
C GLY A 2 -12.54 8.50 -3.86
N PRO A 3 -12.48 9.84 -3.93
CA PRO A 3 -13.34 10.71 -3.11
C PRO A 3 -14.83 10.57 -3.42
N LEU A 4 -15.19 10.16 -4.63
CA LEU A 4 -16.58 9.94 -5.05
C LEU A 4 -17.01 8.46 -5.01
N ALA A 5 -16.15 7.55 -4.53
CA ALA A 5 -16.42 6.11 -4.60
C ALA A 5 -17.74 5.71 -3.95
N VAL A 6 -18.04 6.24 -2.77
CA VAL A 6 -19.29 5.93 -2.05
C VAL A 6 -20.51 6.58 -2.71
N GLU A 7 -20.36 7.79 -3.23
CA GLU A 7 -21.43 8.50 -3.92
C GLU A 7 -21.86 7.75 -5.19
N ILE A 8 -20.90 7.47 -6.06
CA ILE A 8 -21.12 6.72 -7.31
C ILE A 8 -21.70 5.32 -7.00
N ALA A 9 -21.10 4.60 -6.03
CA ALA A 9 -21.58 3.27 -5.67
C ALA A 9 -23.03 3.29 -5.13
N SER A 10 -23.41 4.33 -4.40
CA SER A 10 -24.74 4.44 -3.80
C SER A 10 -25.88 4.52 -4.83
N THR A 11 -25.59 4.92 -6.06
CA THR A 11 -26.58 4.98 -7.15
C THR A 11 -26.85 3.60 -7.78
N HIS A 12 -26.02 2.61 -7.47
CA HIS A 12 -26.07 1.27 -8.07
C HIS A 12 -26.53 0.17 -7.12
N VAL A 13 -26.75 0.49 -5.84
CA VAL A 13 -27.11 -0.53 -4.86
C VAL A 13 -28.23 -0.06 -3.94
N VAL A 14 -29.18 -0.95 -3.69
CA VAL A 14 -30.24 -0.79 -2.69
C VAL A 14 -29.89 -1.67 -1.50
N LEU A 15 -29.65 -1.03 -0.34
CA LEU A 15 -29.37 -1.67 0.94
C LEU A 15 -30.47 -1.32 1.95
N GLN A 16 -30.56 -2.07 3.05
CA GLN A 16 -31.45 -1.76 4.19
C GLN A 16 -31.11 -0.41 4.85
N ILE A 17 -29.88 0.03 4.76
CA ILE A 17 -29.39 1.34 5.26
C ILE A 17 -28.64 2.04 4.13
N PRO A 18 -28.59 3.38 4.11
CA PRO A 18 -27.81 4.11 3.10
C PRO A 18 -26.35 3.68 3.10
N LEU A 19 -25.75 3.51 1.91
CA LEU A 19 -24.35 3.06 1.76
C LEU A 19 -23.37 3.95 2.55
N LYS A 20 -23.63 5.26 2.58
CA LYS A 20 -22.83 6.22 3.38
C LYS A 20 -22.87 5.97 4.90
N SER A 21 -23.90 5.26 5.39
CA SER A 21 -24.07 4.91 6.81
C SER A 21 -23.49 3.52 7.14
N VAL A 22 -23.01 2.77 6.15
CA VAL A 22 -22.32 1.50 6.39
C VAL A 22 -21.00 1.78 7.11
N ARG A 23 -20.77 1.04 8.21
CA ARG A 23 -19.54 1.17 9.00
C ARG A 23 -18.32 0.75 8.18
N ASN A 24 -17.16 1.30 8.53
CA ASN A 24 -15.89 0.94 7.91
C ASN A 24 -15.60 -0.56 8.08
N PHE A 25 -15.05 -1.20 7.05
CA PHE A 25 -14.74 -2.63 6.98
C PHE A 25 -15.95 -3.56 7.20
N HIS A 26 -17.13 -3.11 6.80
CA HIS A 26 -18.33 -3.95 6.87
C HIS A 26 -18.83 -4.34 5.49
N VAL A 27 -19.32 -5.58 5.42
CA VAL A 27 -20.02 -6.12 4.25
C VAL A 27 -21.52 -6.01 4.48
N ARG A 28 -22.28 -5.66 3.46
CA ARG A 28 -23.73 -5.65 3.44
C ARG A 28 -24.27 -6.39 2.23
N HIS A 29 -25.30 -7.18 2.45
CA HIS A 29 -26.09 -7.74 1.37
C HIS A 29 -27.05 -6.69 0.84
N GLY A 30 -27.21 -6.63 -0.48
CA GLY A 30 -28.08 -5.69 -1.16
C GLY A 30 -28.47 -6.13 -2.57
N GLN A 31 -29.22 -5.28 -3.23
CA GLN A 31 -29.65 -5.49 -4.60
C GLN A 31 -28.90 -4.54 -5.53
N LEU A 32 -28.23 -5.09 -6.53
CA LEU A 32 -27.59 -4.30 -7.58
C LEU A 32 -28.66 -3.80 -8.54
N THR A 33 -28.63 -2.51 -8.83
CA THR A 33 -29.54 -1.88 -9.79
C THR A 33 -28.78 -1.29 -10.97
N LEU A 34 -29.21 -1.61 -12.18
CA LEU A 34 -28.67 -1.07 -13.42
C LEU A 34 -29.86 -0.51 -14.25
N ASN A 35 -29.72 0.74 -14.69
CA ASN A 35 -30.79 1.41 -15.47
C ASN A 35 -32.18 1.36 -14.80
N GLY A 36 -32.21 1.52 -13.48
CA GLY A 36 -33.46 1.50 -12.69
C GLY A 36 -34.09 0.13 -12.50
N ARG A 37 -33.43 -0.97 -12.90
CA ARG A 37 -33.91 -2.35 -12.74
C ARG A 37 -32.98 -3.14 -11.85
N GLN A 38 -33.52 -4.03 -11.04
CA GLN A 38 -32.72 -5.00 -10.29
C GLN A 38 -32.01 -5.92 -11.29
N ALA A 39 -30.70 -6.01 -11.15
CA ALA A 39 -29.82 -6.78 -12.04
C ALA A 39 -29.20 -8.00 -11.33
N ASP A 40 -28.93 -7.89 -10.02
CA ASP A 40 -28.31 -8.96 -9.25
C ASP A 40 -28.53 -8.77 -7.75
N GLU A 41 -28.19 -9.79 -6.96
CA GLU A 41 -27.94 -9.69 -5.52
C GLU A 41 -26.44 -9.60 -5.28
N VAL A 42 -26.01 -8.68 -4.41
CA VAL A 42 -24.59 -8.39 -4.21
C VAL A 42 -24.22 -8.29 -2.75
N LEU A 43 -22.96 -8.61 -2.46
CA LEU A 43 -22.33 -8.18 -1.23
C LEU A 43 -21.53 -6.92 -1.51
N VAL A 44 -21.75 -5.89 -0.70
CA VAL A 44 -21.05 -4.61 -0.83
C VAL A 44 -20.15 -4.43 0.38
N PHE A 45 -18.86 -4.30 0.13
CA PHE A 45 -17.86 -3.98 1.13
C PHE A 45 -17.50 -2.50 1.04
N VAL A 46 -17.35 -1.84 2.18
CA VAL A 46 -16.97 -0.42 2.28
C VAL A 46 -15.72 -0.29 3.15
N ALA A 47 -14.68 0.32 2.59
CA ALA A 47 -13.48 0.74 3.32
C ALA A 47 -13.29 2.25 3.18
N ARG A 48 -13.22 2.95 4.32
CA ARG A 48 -13.07 4.41 4.39
C ARG A 48 -11.62 4.82 4.51
N GLY A 49 -11.25 5.86 3.82
CA GLY A 49 -9.98 6.53 4.08
C GLY A 49 -9.89 7.08 5.51
N PRO A 50 -8.68 7.18 6.09
CA PRO A 50 -7.39 6.76 5.54
C PRO A 50 -7.09 5.25 5.68
N ASN A 51 -7.98 4.46 6.30
CA ASN A 51 -7.73 3.06 6.65
C ASN A 51 -8.06 2.05 5.54
N SER A 52 -8.38 2.49 4.31
CA SER A 52 -8.53 1.62 3.15
C SER A 52 -7.17 1.21 2.55
N TYR A 53 -7.17 0.34 1.55
CA TYR A 53 -5.94 -0.04 0.85
C TYR A 53 -5.25 1.16 0.18
N THR A 54 -6.01 1.99 -0.53
CA THR A 54 -5.49 3.16 -1.25
C THR A 54 -5.32 4.40 -0.37
N GLY A 55 -5.82 4.39 0.88
CA GLY A 55 -5.94 5.58 1.70
C GLY A 55 -7.16 6.45 1.40
N GLU A 56 -7.93 6.12 0.36
CA GLU A 56 -9.15 6.80 -0.05
C GLU A 56 -10.38 5.91 0.18
N ASP A 57 -11.59 6.48 0.12
CA ASP A 57 -12.82 5.68 0.20
C ASP A 57 -12.85 4.63 -0.91
N THR A 58 -13.17 3.39 -0.55
CA THR A 58 -13.23 2.26 -1.48
C THR A 58 -14.56 1.52 -1.27
N VAL A 59 -15.21 1.16 -2.37
CA VAL A 59 -16.39 0.31 -2.37
C VAL A 59 -16.13 -0.87 -3.31
N GLU A 60 -16.43 -2.07 -2.84
CA GLU A 60 -16.30 -3.30 -3.63
C GLU A 60 -17.67 -3.95 -3.77
N PHE A 61 -18.00 -4.35 -4.99
CA PHE A 61 -19.18 -5.13 -5.32
C PHE A 61 -18.77 -6.57 -5.60
N GLN A 62 -19.29 -7.50 -4.83
CA GLN A 62 -19.16 -8.94 -5.07
C GLN A 62 -20.45 -9.44 -5.70
N CYS A 63 -20.42 -9.60 -7.01
CA CYS A 63 -21.55 -9.97 -7.85
C CYS A 63 -21.41 -11.42 -8.34
N HIS A 64 -22.50 -11.98 -8.91
CA HIS A 64 -22.38 -13.20 -9.69
C HIS A 64 -21.48 -12.98 -10.91
N GLY A 65 -20.67 -14.00 -11.26
CA GLY A 65 -19.57 -13.92 -12.23
C GLY A 65 -19.99 -13.87 -13.70
N SER A 66 -21.12 -13.24 -14.04
CA SER A 66 -21.53 -13.05 -15.43
C SER A 66 -20.73 -11.93 -16.10
N PRO A 67 -19.95 -12.20 -17.17
CA PRO A 67 -19.22 -11.16 -17.90
C PRO A 67 -20.13 -10.03 -18.41
N MET A 68 -21.34 -10.34 -18.82
CA MET A 68 -22.31 -9.34 -19.29
C MET A 68 -22.73 -8.41 -18.16
N LEU A 69 -23.04 -8.96 -16.98
CA LEU A 69 -23.41 -8.18 -15.80
C LEU A 69 -22.25 -7.26 -15.36
N LEU A 70 -21.04 -7.81 -15.24
CA LEU A 70 -19.85 -7.07 -14.82
C LEU A 70 -19.52 -5.93 -15.80
N ASN A 71 -19.57 -6.19 -17.12
CA ASN A 71 -19.34 -5.16 -18.13
C ASN A 71 -20.42 -4.06 -18.08
N ALA A 72 -21.70 -4.43 -17.87
CA ALA A 72 -22.78 -3.47 -17.73
C ALA A 72 -22.61 -2.60 -16.47
N LEU A 73 -22.20 -3.20 -15.34
CA LEU A 73 -21.91 -2.48 -14.11
C LEU A 73 -20.75 -1.51 -14.29
N ILE A 74 -19.63 -1.97 -14.85
CA ILE A 74 -18.45 -1.13 -15.11
C ILE A 74 -18.83 0.06 -16.00
N LYS A 75 -19.56 -0.20 -17.10
CA LYS A 75 -20.02 0.87 -17.98
C LYS A 75 -20.87 1.88 -17.23
N SER A 76 -21.84 1.41 -16.44
CA SER A 76 -22.72 2.29 -15.67
C SER A 76 -21.96 3.13 -14.64
N LEU A 77 -20.93 2.56 -13.98
CA LEU A 77 -20.05 3.30 -13.06
C LEU A 77 -19.22 4.37 -13.80
N VAL A 78 -18.73 4.06 -15.01
CA VAL A 78 -18.01 5.02 -15.85
C VAL A 78 -18.90 6.16 -16.30
N ASP A 79 -20.14 5.86 -16.69
CA ASP A 79 -21.16 6.87 -17.08
C ASP A 79 -21.49 7.81 -15.90
N GLN A 80 -21.27 7.39 -14.65
CA GLN A 80 -21.42 8.19 -13.42
C GLN A 80 -20.15 8.93 -12.99
N GLY A 81 -19.08 8.89 -13.80
CA GLY A 81 -17.85 9.64 -13.55
C GLY A 81 -16.69 8.83 -12.96
N ALA A 82 -16.83 7.52 -12.81
CA ALA A 82 -15.67 6.67 -12.56
C ALA A 82 -14.84 6.53 -13.85
N ARG A 83 -13.63 6.03 -13.72
CA ARG A 83 -12.81 5.61 -14.86
C ARG A 83 -12.15 4.26 -14.58
N HIS A 84 -11.73 3.60 -15.62
CA HIS A 84 -10.90 2.41 -15.46
C HIS A 84 -9.59 2.79 -14.77
N ALA A 85 -9.18 1.94 -13.83
CA ALA A 85 -7.86 2.05 -13.23
C ALA A 85 -6.77 1.55 -14.19
N GLU A 86 -5.62 2.20 -14.16
CA GLU A 86 -4.43 1.72 -14.85
C GLU A 86 -3.84 0.49 -14.11
N PRO A 87 -3.07 -0.37 -14.79
CA PRO A 87 -2.34 -1.45 -14.12
C PRO A 87 -1.49 -0.90 -12.96
N GLY A 88 -1.64 -1.50 -11.77
CA GLY A 88 -0.93 -1.08 -10.56
C GLY A 88 -1.42 0.21 -9.89
N GLU A 89 -2.48 0.85 -10.40
CA GLU A 89 -2.94 2.15 -9.91
C GLU A 89 -3.36 2.14 -8.43
N PHE A 90 -3.99 1.07 -7.94
CA PHE A 90 -4.36 0.96 -6.53
C PHE A 90 -3.13 0.97 -5.61
N THR A 91 -2.09 0.23 -5.98
CA THR A 91 -0.81 0.19 -5.25
C THR A 91 -0.08 1.53 -5.34
N LYS A 92 -0.06 2.16 -6.52
CA LYS A 92 0.49 3.51 -6.71
C LYS A 92 -0.19 4.53 -5.79
N ARG A 93 -1.52 4.50 -5.68
CA ARG A 93 -2.27 5.40 -4.78
C ARG A 93 -1.97 5.10 -3.33
N ALA A 94 -1.87 3.83 -2.93
CA ALA A 94 -1.48 3.44 -1.58
C ALA A 94 -0.11 4.02 -1.20
N PHE A 95 0.86 3.98 -2.12
CA PHE A 95 2.17 4.61 -1.95
C PHE A 95 2.07 6.14 -1.84
N LEU A 96 1.36 6.81 -2.75
CA LEU A 96 1.20 8.26 -2.74
C LEU A 96 0.47 8.78 -1.49
N CYS A 97 -0.45 7.99 -0.93
CA CYS A 97 -1.13 8.28 0.33
C CYS A 97 -0.34 7.85 1.57
N GLY A 98 0.91 7.38 1.43
CA GLY A 98 1.77 6.99 2.55
C GLY A 98 1.32 5.72 3.29
N ARG A 99 0.46 4.89 2.68
CA ARG A 99 -0.01 3.62 3.25
C ARG A 99 1.05 2.53 3.21
N ILE A 100 1.83 2.54 2.15
CA ILE A 100 2.96 1.65 1.92
C ILE A 100 4.14 2.47 1.40
N ASP A 101 5.35 1.99 1.58
CA ASP A 101 6.54 2.57 0.98
C ASP A 101 6.81 1.98 -0.42
N LEU A 102 7.87 2.50 -1.08
CA LEU A 102 8.19 2.08 -2.45
C LEU A 102 8.57 0.59 -2.51
N THR A 103 9.33 0.09 -1.55
CA THR A 103 9.76 -1.31 -1.53
C THR A 103 8.57 -2.26 -1.32
N GLN A 104 7.61 -1.86 -0.50
CA GLN A 104 6.34 -2.58 -0.34
C GLN A 104 5.49 -2.54 -1.61
N ALA A 105 5.48 -1.40 -2.33
CA ALA A 105 4.74 -1.28 -3.57
C ALA A 105 5.31 -2.19 -4.67
N GLU A 106 6.63 -2.29 -4.78
CA GLU A 106 7.32 -3.23 -5.67
C GLU A 106 7.03 -4.68 -5.27
N ALA A 107 7.09 -4.98 -3.98
CA ALA A 107 6.81 -6.32 -3.45
C ALA A 107 5.39 -6.83 -3.77
N VAL A 108 4.39 -5.95 -3.93
CA VAL A 108 3.04 -6.35 -4.39
C VAL A 108 3.11 -6.95 -5.80
N ALA A 109 3.88 -6.36 -6.71
CA ALA A 109 4.04 -6.88 -8.07
C ALA A 109 4.81 -8.22 -8.07
N ASP A 110 5.87 -8.32 -7.27
CA ASP A 110 6.65 -9.53 -7.13
C ASP A 110 5.83 -10.68 -6.53
N LEU A 111 4.99 -10.37 -5.53
CA LEU A 111 4.09 -11.35 -4.92
C LEU A 111 3.11 -11.95 -5.94
N VAL A 112 2.54 -11.13 -6.80
CA VAL A 112 1.60 -11.56 -7.86
C VAL A 112 2.32 -12.34 -8.96
N ALA A 113 3.58 -11.98 -9.26
CA ALA A 113 4.39 -12.62 -10.29
C ALA A 113 5.15 -13.87 -9.81
N ALA A 114 5.20 -14.13 -8.49
CA ALA A 114 5.97 -15.22 -7.92
C ALA A 114 5.58 -16.58 -8.51
N LYS A 115 6.60 -17.37 -8.89
CA LYS A 115 6.44 -18.72 -9.47
C LYS A 115 7.13 -19.80 -8.63
N SER A 116 7.67 -19.44 -7.48
CA SER A 116 8.34 -20.34 -6.55
C SER A 116 8.07 -19.94 -5.12
N ASP A 117 8.16 -20.91 -4.20
CA ASP A 117 7.97 -20.66 -2.77
C ASP A 117 8.99 -19.66 -2.22
N ILE A 118 10.25 -19.74 -2.67
CA ILE A 118 11.32 -18.79 -2.28
C ILE A 118 10.98 -17.39 -2.74
N GLY A 119 10.54 -17.22 -3.98
CA GLY A 119 10.11 -15.91 -4.51
C GLY A 119 8.92 -15.34 -3.74
N LEU A 120 7.97 -16.18 -3.37
CA LEU A 120 6.81 -15.81 -2.57
C LEU A 120 7.23 -15.35 -1.17
N GLU A 121 8.11 -16.09 -0.49
CA GLU A 121 8.61 -15.73 0.84
C GLU A 121 9.39 -14.41 0.82
N SER A 122 10.23 -14.20 -0.20
CA SER A 122 10.99 -12.94 -0.38
C SER A 122 10.04 -11.75 -0.57
N ALA A 123 9.04 -11.86 -1.46
CA ALA A 123 8.05 -10.82 -1.69
C ALA A 123 7.24 -10.54 -0.41
N PHE A 124 6.87 -11.58 0.33
CA PHE A 124 6.19 -11.43 1.63
C PHE A 124 7.04 -10.69 2.67
N PHE A 125 8.32 -11.00 2.76
CA PHE A 125 9.25 -10.32 3.66
C PHE A 125 9.33 -8.82 3.34
N GLN A 126 9.47 -8.47 2.06
CA GLN A 126 9.49 -7.07 1.60
C GLN A 126 8.16 -6.37 1.86
N LEU A 127 7.02 -7.03 1.57
CA LEU A 127 5.68 -6.48 1.77
C LEU A 127 5.40 -6.14 3.25
N ARG A 128 5.97 -6.90 4.19
CA ARG A 128 5.88 -6.62 5.63
C ARG A 128 6.79 -5.49 6.10
N GLY A 129 7.56 -4.88 5.20
CA GLY A 129 8.48 -3.78 5.51
C GLY A 129 9.87 -4.23 5.98
N GLY A 130 10.20 -5.52 5.87
CA GLY A 130 11.48 -6.04 6.34
C GLY A 130 12.70 -5.38 5.68
N LEU A 131 12.59 -4.98 4.42
CA LEU A 131 13.64 -4.24 3.73
C LEU A 131 13.74 -2.79 4.21
N LYS A 132 12.58 -2.13 4.43
CA LYS A 132 12.52 -0.78 4.98
C LYS A 132 13.19 -0.69 6.35
N ASP A 133 12.89 -1.62 7.25
CA ASP A 133 13.45 -1.62 8.61
C ASP A 133 14.98 -1.73 8.57
N ARG A 134 15.50 -2.62 7.72
CA ARG A 134 16.96 -2.78 7.53
C ARG A 134 17.62 -1.52 6.94
N PHE A 135 17.00 -0.85 5.98
CA PHE A 135 17.50 0.41 5.44
C PHE A 135 17.41 1.56 6.47
N SER A 136 16.38 1.57 7.31
CA SER A 136 16.26 2.54 8.39
C SER A 136 17.40 2.39 9.39
N ASP A 137 17.67 1.16 9.86
CA ASP A 137 18.76 0.85 10.79
C ASP A 137 20.12 1.28 10.21
N LEU A 138 20.38 0.96 8.94
CA LEU A 138 21.59 1.38 8.24
C LEU A 138 21.71 2.91 8.14
N SER A 139 20.63 3.57 7.79
CA SER A 139 20.58 5.04 7.70
C SER A 139 20.89 5.71 9.04
N ASP A 140 20.35 5.18 10.13
CA ASP A 140 20.56 5.71 11.47
C ASP A 140 22.02 5.51 11.94
N GLU A 141 22.62 4.36 11.66
CA GLU A 141 24.04 4.12 11.92
C GLU A 141 24.94 5.09 11.14
N LEU A 142 24.64 5.33 9.86
CA LEU A 142 25.40 6.27 9.04
C LEU A 142 25.21 7.73 9.50
N ARG A 143 23.99 8.11 9.90
CA ARG A 143 23.71 9.45 10.46
C ARG A 143 24.47 9.68 11.76
N GLN A 144 24.49 8.70 12.67
CA GLN A 144 25.25 8.79 13.91
C GLN A 144 26.74 8.96 13.63
N THR A 145 27.28 8.17 12.68
CA THR A 145 28.69 8.29 12.27
C THR A 145 28.98 9.67 11.68
N LYS A 146 28.09 10.18 10.82
CA LYS A 146 28.20 11.54 10.26
C LYS A 146 28.21 12.61 11.35
N THR A 147 27.28 12.55 12.31
CA THR A 147 27.19 13.51 13.42
C THR A 147 28.48 13.53 14.25
N LEU A 148 29.08 12.36 14.54
CA LEU A 148 30.34 12.28 15.26
C LEU A 148 31.49 12.93 14.48
N LEU A 149 31.57 12.71 13.18
CA LEU A 149 32.56 13.33 12.31
C LEU A 149 32.40 14.86 12.25
N GLU A 150 31.19 15.35 12.06
CA GLU A 150 30.89 16.78 12.02
C GLU A 150 31.23 17.45 13.36
N ALA A 151 30.82 16.85 14.49
CA ALA A 151 31.19 17.38 15.81
C ALA A 151 32.68 17.46 16.03
N GLY A 152 33.45 16.45 15.62
CA GLY A 152 34.91 16.46 15.73
C GLY A 152 35.60 17.46 14.80
N LEU A 153 34.99 17.80 13.67
CA LEU A 153 35.51 18.83 12.74
C LEU A 153 35.19 20.25 13.23
N ASP A 154 33.94 20.47 13.70
CA ASP A 154 33.47 21.80 14.10
C ASP A 154 33.98 22.21 15.48
N PHE A 155 34.26 21.26 16.38
CA PHE A 155 34.68 21.49 17.77
C PHE A 155 35.97 20.74 18.07
N SER A 156 36.95 20.82 17.18
CA SER A 156 38.23 20.10 17.29
C SER A 156 39.00 20.34 18.57
N ASP A 157 38.80 21.48 19.23
CA ASP A 157 39.49 21.85 20.49
C ASP A 157 38.76 21.26 21.73
N ASP A 158 37.45 20.98 21.62
CA ASP A 158 36.62 20.51 22.75
C ASP A 158 36.20 19.04 22.62
N VAL A 159 36.14 18.51 21.40
CA VAL A 159 35.69 17.13 21.10
C VAL A 159 36.82 16.36 20.41
N ALA A 160 37.50 15.50 21.16
CA ALA A 160 38.46 14.58 20.56
C ALA A 160 37.75 13.52 19.75
N LEU A 161 37.93 13.52 18.44
CA LEU A 161 37.47 12.48 17.54
C LEU A 161 38.17 11.16 17.87
N ASP A 162 37.42 10.13 18.23
CA ASP A 162 37.95 8.78 18.38
C ASP A 162 37.91 8.04 17.02
N PRO A 163 39.09 7.90 16.34
CA PRO A 163 39.13 7.25 15.02
C PRO A 163 38.77 5.76 15.09
N GLU A 164 38.96 5.12 16.24
CA GLU A 164 38.61 3.70 16.41
C GLU A 164 37.08 3.52 16.47
N LEU A 165 36.39 4.44 17.17
CA LEU A 165 34.94 4.45 17.24
C LEU A 165 34.31 4.63 15.83
N VAL A 166 34.78 5.62 15.07
CA VAL A 166 34.33 5.89 13.70
C VAL A 166 34.59 4.67 12.81
N THR A 167 35.80 4.12 12.87
CA THR A 167 36.15 2.92 12.08
C THR A 167 35.26 1.72 12.44
N ARG A 168 34.93 1.54 13.71
CA ARG A 168 34.05 0.46 14.18
C ARG A 168 32.61 0.63 13.64
N GLN A 169 32.10 1.85 13.66
CA GLN A 169 30.75 2.13 13.14
C GLN A 169 30.67 1.92 11.61
N LEU A 170 31.67 2.41 10.87
CA LEU A 170 31.74 2.18 9.42
C LEU A 170 31.85 0.68 9.08
N LYS A 171 32.67 -0.08 9.82
CA LYS A 171 32.76 -1.54 9.63
C LYS A 171 31.43 -2.23 9.94
N LYS A 172 30.67 -1.76 10.93
CA LYS A 172 29.31 -2.28 11.21
C LYS A 172 28.36 -2.02 10.05
N ALA A 173 28.33 -0.80 9.51
CA ALA A 173 27.51 -0.45 8.35
C ALA A 173 27.88 -1.30 7.11
N ILE A 174 29.19 -1.46 6.83
CA ILE A 174 29.66 -2.31 5.72
C ILE A 174 29.21 -3.76 5.91
N ARG A 175 29.25 -4.29 7.13
CA ARG A 175 28.77 -5.65 7.41
C ARG A 175 27.29 -5.79 7.14
N ILE A 176 26.46 -4.85 7.60
CA ILE A 176 25.01 -4.85 7.33
C ILE A 176 24.75 -4.87 5.81
N ILE A 177 25.45 -4.04 5.04
CA ILE A 177 25.30 -4.00 3.58
C ILE A 177 25.70 -5.34 2.95
N LYS A 178 26.81 -5.94 3.35
CA LYS A 178 27.27 -7.23 2.82
C LYS A 178 26.25 -8.33 3.12
N GLU A 179 25.75 -8.41 4.35
CA GLU A 179 24.71 -9.38 4.73
C GLU A 179 23.44 -9.24 3.88
N GLN A 180 23.10 -8.00 3.46
CA GLN A 180 21.99 -7.79 2.53
C GLN A 180 22.30 -8.32 1.13
N ILE A 181 23.50 -8.03 0.59
CA ILE A 181 23.91 -8.49 -0.74
C ILE A 181 23.94 -10.02 -0.79
N ASP A 182 24.48 -10.67 0.24
CA ASP A 182 24.62 -12.13 0.31
C ASP A 182 23.27 -12.85 0.54
N SER A 183 22.22 -12.11 0.93
CA SER A 183 20.86 -12.66 1.11
C SER A 183 20.01 -12.64 -0.15
N TYR A 184 20.51 -12.05 -1.25
CA TYR A 184 19.91 -12.03 -2.58
C TYR A 184 20.50 -13.10 -3.46
#